data_f388238d835b22cb1500386b794a678c
#
_entry.id   f388238d835b22cb1500386b794a678c
#
_cell.length_a   1.000
_cell.length_b   1.000
_cell.length_c   1.000
_cell.angle_alpha   90.00
_cell.angle_beta   90.00
_cell.angle_gamma   90.00
#
_symmetry.space_group_name_H-M   'P 1'
#
loop_
_entity.id
_entity.type
_entity.pdbx_description
1 polymer ?
#
loop_
_entity_poly.entity_id
_entity_poly.type
_entity_poly.pdbx_seq_one_letter_code
_entity_poly.pdbx_strand_id
1 'polypeptide(L)'
;MAEEKRSKEELAADIAVKKAEARKAEAEAEKTEAETKKALLELREAEIKSYETELSFSKKQAEDEANHLYRFDGEVSKSSVGRCLKKLTEWSRLDPKCDMEIVFSSPGGEIISGFELFDFIQELRGRGHKITTGSLGYAASMAGILLQAGDVRWIGHQSWMMIHRAAFGAYGKTFEIEDEVRFVRRIEERILDIFHLRSN
;
A
#
# COMPACT_ATOMS: atom_id res chain seq x y z
N MET A 1 38.81 -26.66 82.99
CA MET A 1 38.05 -25.38 82.92
C MET A 1 38.60 -24.46 81.81
N ALA A 2 39.92 -24.19 81.70
CA ALA A 2 40.44 -23.32 80.64
C ALA A 2 40.46 -23.94 79.23
N GLU A 3 40.76 -25.23 79.05
CA GLU A 3 40.67 -25.98 77.77
C GLU A 3 39.24 -26.15 77.28
N GLU A 4 38.27 -26.34 78.08
CA GLU A 4 36.86 -26.48 77.74
C GLU A 4 36.23 -25.15 77.29
N LYS A 5 36.78 -24.03 77.80
CA LYS A 5 36.37 -22.70 77.44
C LYS A 5 36.94 -22.28 76.02
N ARG A 6 38.17 -22.72 75.77
CA ARG A 6 38.85 -22.53 74.47
C ARG A 6 38.16 -23.32 73.33
N SER A 7 37.80 -24.56 73.60
CA SER A 7 37.06 -25.43 72.69
C SER A 7 35.68 -24.84 72.29
N LYS A 8 34.97 -24.21 73.24
CA LYS A 8 33.67 -23.58 73.00
C LYS A 8 33.77 -22.28 72.18
N GLU A 9 34.83 -21.50 72.37
CA GLU A 9 35.11 -20.29 71.59
C GLU A 9 35.55 -20.61 70.15
N GLU A 10 36.38 -21.64 69.94
CA GLU A 10 36.77 -22.13 68.62
C GLU A 10 35.58 -22.68 67.84
N LEU A 11 34.69 -23.44 68.50
CA LEU A 11 33.48 -23.94 67.86
C LEU A 11 32.49 -22.82 67.48
N ALA A 12 32.37 -21.80 68.31
CA ALA A 12 31.55 -20.64 68.03
C ALA A 12 32.09 -19.83 66.87
N ALA A 13 33.44 -19.69 66.74
CA ALA A 13 34.11 -19.04 65.63
C ALA A 13 33.89 -19.80 64.29
N ASP A 14 34.04 -21.12 64.30
CA ASP A 14 33.77 -21.97 63.13
C ASP A 14 32.33 -21.91 62.65
N ILE A 15 31.37 -21.89 63.57
CA ILE A 15 29.95 -21.69 63.23
C ILE A 15 29.69 -20.33 62.62
N ALA A 16 30.35 -19.27 63.14
CA ALA A 16 30.21 -17.92 62.60
C ALA A 16 30.78 -17.82 61.18
N VAL A 17 31.93 -18.43 60.91
CA VAL A 17 32.53 -18.50 59.58
C VAL A 17 31.62 -19.26 58.61
N LYS A 18 31.15 -20.43 58.93
CA LYS A 18 30.21 -21.21 58.09
C LYS A 18 28.92 -20.46 57.81
N LYS A 19 28.41 -19.72 58.78
CA LYS A 19 27.22 -18.90 58.62
C LYS A 19 27.47 -17.68 57.70
N ALA A 20 28.64 -17.11 57.74
CA ALA A 20 29.06 -16.02 56.84
C ALA A 20 29.25 -16.53 55.38
N GLU A 21 29.85 -17.72 55.22
CA GLU A 21 29.99 -18.38 53.90
C GLU A 21 28.65 -18.75 53.29
N ALA A 22 27.73 -19.30 54.08
CA ALA A 22 26.38 -19.63 53.66
C ALA A 22 25.61 -18.38 53.19
N ARG A 23 25.69 -17.29 53.97
CA ARG A 23 25.06 -16.01 53.55
C ARG A 23 25.66 -15.43 52.28
N LYS A 24 26.97 -15.58 52.09
CA LYS A 24 27.66 -15.13 50.87
C LYS A 24 27.22 -15.95 49.66
N ALA A 25 27.09 -17.27 49.82
CA ALA A 25 26.60 -18.16 48.75
C ALA A 25 25.14 -17.88 48.41
N GLU A 26 24.26 -17.61 49.39
CA GLU A 26 22.86 -17.20 49.15
C GLU A 26 22.79 -15.89 48.39
N ALA A 27 23.56 -14.87 48.78
CA ALA A 27 23.57 -13.58 48.08
C ALA A 27 24.13 -13.68 46.62
N GLU A 28 25.10 -14.57 46.41
CA GLU A 28 25.65 -14.85 45.08
C GLU A 28 24.64 -15.60 44.20
N ALA A 29 23.88 -16.54 44.76
CA ALA A 29 22.79 -17.24 44.08
C ALA A 29 21.64 -16.29 43.70
N GLU A 30 21.20 -15.42 44.60
CA GLU A 30 20.17 -14.40 44.34
C GLU A 30 20.61 -13.44 43.24
N LYS A 31 21.89 -13.01 43.22
CA LYS A 31 22.43 -12.15 42.19
C LYS A 31 22.42 -12.83 40.82
N THR A 32 22.84 -14.09 40.77
CA THR A 32 22.86 -14.90 39.54
C THR A 32 21.44 -15.13 39.02
N GLU A 33 20.48 -15.37 39.90
CA GLU A 33 19.06 -15.50 39.49
C GLU A 33 18.49 -14.18 38.93
N ALA A 34 18.80 -13.06 39.57
CA ALA A 34 18.40 -11.74 39.09
C ALA A 34 19.01 -11.39 37.71
N GLU A 35 20.30 -11.70 37.51
CA GLU A 35 20.99 -11.53 36.23
C GLU A 35 20.38 -12.42 35.14
N THR A 36 20.08 -13.68 35.45
CA THR A 36 19.41 -14.61 34.52
C THR A 36 18.02 -14.13 34.15
N LYS A 37 17.26 -13.65 35.10
CA LYS A 37 15.93 -13.09 34.87
C LYS A 37 15.96 -11.85 34.01
N LYS A 38 16.96 -10.97 34.22
CA LYS A 38 17.18 -9.78 33.40
C LYS A 38 17.53 -10.16 31.95
N ALA A 39 18.45 -11.10 31.76
CA ALA A 39 18.85 -11.59 30.44
C ALA A 39 17.66 -12.22 29.69
N LEU A 40 16.80 -12.97 30.39
CA LEU A 40 15.59 -13.54 29.79
C LEU A 40 14.58 -12.47 29.37
N LEU A 41 14.42 -11.40 30.16
CA LEU A 41 13.56 -10.27 29.79
C LEU A 41 14.10 -9.53 28.56
N GLU A 42 15.39 -9.25 28.51
CA GLU A 42 16.04 -8.61 27.35
C GLU A 42 15.90 -9.46 26.07
N LEU A 43 16.05 -10.78 26.18
CA LEU A 43 15.81 -11.70 25.07
C LEU A 43 14.35 -11.63 24.57
N ARG A 44 13.40 -11.64 25.49
CA ARG A 44 11.98 -11.58 25.15
C ARG A 44 11.58 -10.25 24.52
N GLU A 45 12.14 -9.13 24.99
CA GLU A 45 11.95 -7.82 24.36
C GLU A 45 12.52 -7.78 22.95
N ALA A 46 13.69 -8.38 22.71
CA ALA A 46 14.28 -8.50 21.39
C ALA A 46 13.42 -9.35 20.44
N GLU A 47 12.87 -10.46 20.91
CA GLU A 47 11.95 -11.31 20.14
C GLU A 47 10.66 -10.57 19.78
N ILE A 48 10.05 -9.83 20.72
CA ILE A 48 8.86 -9.02 20.47
C ILE A 48 9.15 -7.96 19.40
N LYS A 49 10.26 -7.24 19.53
CA LYS A 49 10.67 -6.21 18.55
C LYS A 49 10.92 -6.78 17.15
N SER A 50 11.53 -7.96 17.07
CA SER A 50 11.71 -8.68 15.81
C SER A 50 10.36 -9.04 15.17
N TYR A 51 9.45 -9.60 15.95
CA TYR A 51 8.10 -9.94 15.48
C TYR A 51 7.31 -8.71 15.01
N GLU A 52 7.35 -7.60 15.76
CA GLU A 52 6.72 -6.35 15.38
C GLU A 52 7.27 -5.80 14.05
N THR A 53 8.59 -5.93 13.86
CA THR A 53 9.26 -5.52 12.62
C THR A 53 8.80 -6.37 11.43
N GLU A 54 8.76 -7.69 11.58
CA GLU A 54 8.27 -8.62 10.56
C GLU A 54 6.79 -8.37 10.24
N LEU A 55 5.97 -8.15 11.26
CA LEU A 55 4.55 -7.85 11.09
C LEU A 55 4.34 -6.52 10.34
N SER A 56 5.13 -5.50 10.66
CA SER A 56 5.07 -4.20 9.99
C SER A 56 5.48 -4.30 8.52
N PHE A 57 6.50 -5.10 8.23
CA PHE A 57 6.95 -5.38 6.86
C PHE A 57 5.89 -6.14 6.06
N SER A 58 5.32 -7.20 6.66
CA SER A 58 4.23 -7.98 6.02
C SER A 58 3.00 -7.13 5.74
N LYS A 59 2.63 -6.24 6.67
CA LYS A 59 1.52 -5.29 6.45
C LYS A 59 1.79 -4.37 5.28
N LYS A 60 3.00 -3.79 5.18
CA LYS A 60 3.37 -2.94 4.04
C LYS A 60 3.33 -3.69 2.71
N GLN A 61 3.80 -4.94 2.68
CA GLN A 61 3.73 -5.77 1.46
C GLN A 61 2.29 -6.13 1.05
N ALA A 62 1.35 -6.14 1.99
CA ALA A 62 -0.06 -6.40 1.72
C ALA A 62 -0.84 -5.16 1.24
N GLU A 63 -0.25 -3.96 1.31
CA GLU A 63 -0.89 -2.73 0.85
C GLU A 63 -1.01 -2.70 -0.68
N ASP A 64 -2.11 -2.11 -1.18
CA ASP A 64 -2.34 -1.91 -2.62
C ASP A 64 -1.14 -1.20 -3.29
N GLU A 65 -0.51 -0.28 -2.58
CA GLU A 65 0.64 0.48 -3.06
C GLU A 65 1.88 -0.39 -3.34
N ALA A 66 2.17 -1.36 -2.47
CA ALA A 66 3.28 -2.30 -2.66
C ALA A 66 3.03 -3.28 -3.83
N ASN A 67 1.78 -3.46 -4.21
CA ASN A 67 1.36 -4.28 -5.33
C ASN A 67 1.08 -3.47 -6.60
N HIS A 68 1.44 -2.19 -6.64
CA HIS A 68 1.18 -1.25 -7.74
C HIS A 68 -0.29 -1.23 -8.19
N LEU A 69 -1.21 -1.35 -7.22
CA LEU A 69 -2.65 -1.31 -7.44
C LEU A 69 -3.19 0.07 -7.05
N TYR A 70 -3.79 0.77 -8.02
CA TYR A 70 -4.43 2.06 -7.82
C TYR A 70 -5.96 1.92 -7.89
N ARG A 71 -6.66 2.34 -6.83
CA ARG A 71 -8.12 2.43 -6.83
C ARG A 71 -8.54 3.81 -7.28
N PHE A 72 -9.18 3.86 -8.44
CA PHE A 72 -9.73 5.09 -9.00
C PHE A 72 -11.22 5.17 -8.64
N ASP A 73 -11.49 5.76 -7.49
CA ASP A 73 -12.85 5.89 -6.96
C ASP A 73 -13.38 7.32 -7.20
N GLY A 74 -14.67 7.40 -7.59
CA GLY A 74 -15.36 8.66 -7.79
C GLY A 74 -15.19 9.25 -9.18
N GLU A 75 -15.44 10.55 -9.31
CA GLU A 75 -15.55 11.24 -10.59
C GLU A 75 -14.19 11.43 -11.29
N VAL A 76 -14.19 11.30 -12.62
CA VAL A 76 -13.05 11.66 -13.46
C VAL A 76 -12.97 13.18 -13.58
N SER A 77 -11.97 13.75 -12.96
CA SER A 77 -11.74 15.20 -12.90
C SER A 77 -10.23 15.47 -12.98
N LYS A 78 -9.85 16.71 -13.23
CA LYS A 78 -8.45 17.13 -13.22
C LYS A 78 -7.73 16.73 -11.91
N SER A 79 -8.42 16.83 -10.78
CA SER A 79 -7.85 16.49 -9.47
C SER A 79 -7.64 14.97 -9.29
N SER A 80 -8.66 14.14 -9.60
CA SER A 80 -8.56 12.68 -9.47
C SER A 80 -7.55 12.08 -10.45
N VAL A 81 -7.56 12.56 -11.69
CA VAL A 81 -6.57 12.19 -12.70
C VAL A 81 -5.16 12.59 -12.26
N GLY A 82 -4.96 13.82 -11.79
CA GLY A 82 -3.65 14.29 -11.32
C GLY A 82 -3.07 13.42 -10.17
N ARG A 83 -3.92 12.95 -9.25
CA ARG A 83 -3.47 12.01 -8.20
C ARG A 83 -3.05 10.65 -8.78
N CYS A 84 -3.82 10.14 -9.73
CA CYS A 84 -3.51 8.88 -10.41
C CYS A 84 -2.18 8.99 -11.18
N LEU A 85 -2.02 10.02 -12.02
CA LEU A 85 -0.80 10.29 -12.78
C LEU A 85 0.43 10.37 -11.88
N LYS A 86 0.32 11.09 -10.76
CA LYS A 86 1.40 11.21 -9.77
C LYS A 86 1.83 9.83 -9.24
N LYS A 87 0.87 8.99 -8.86
CA LYS A 87 1.14 7.67 -8.30
C LYS A 87 1.75 6.73 -9.33
N LEU A 88 1.18 6.65 -10.53
CA LEU A 88 1.74 5.82 -11.60
C LEU A 88 3.14 6.29 -12.03
N THR A 89 3.39 7.60 -12.03
CA THR A 89 4.72 8.16 -12.31
C THR A 89 5.73 7.74 -11.22
N GLU A 90 5.33 7.79 -9.96
CA GLU A 90 6.15 7.36 -8.83
C GLU A 90 6.56 5.88 -8.98
N TRP A 91 5.60 5.00 -9.22
CA TRP A 91 5.87 3.57 -9.44
C TRP A 91 6.77 3.32 -10.64
N SER A 92 6.50 3.95 -11.77
CA SER A 92 7.31 3.82 -12.98
C SER A 92 8.78 4.25 -12.79
N ARG A 93 9.04 5.17 -11.85
CA ARG A 93 10.40 5.63 -11.53
C ARG A 93 11.11 4.75 -10.51
N LEU A 94 10.36 4.24 -9.53
CA LEU A 94 10.89 3.39 -8.46
C LEU A 94 11.15 1.96 -8.94
N ASP A 95 10.27 1.44 -9.77
CA ASP A 95 10.33 0.08 -10.32
C ASP A 95 10.07 0.11 -11.83
N PRO A 96 11.13 0.32 -12.64
CA PRO A 96 11.01 0.37 -14.09
C PRO A 96 10.46 -0.93 -14.67
N LYS A 97 9.43 -0.82 -15.50
CA LYS A 97 8.70 -1.94 -16.13
C LYS A 97 7.89 -2.81 -15.17
N CYS A 98 7.58 -2.33 -13.97
CA CYS A 98 6.65 -3.03 -13.09
C CYS A 98 5.27 -3.20 -13.73
N ASP A 99 4.58 -4.26 -13.37
CA ASP A 99 3.16 -4.42 -13.67
C ASP A 99 2.35 -3.48 -12.77
N MET A 100 1.35 -2.81 -13.34
CA MET A 100 0.47 -1.90 -12.60
C MET A 100 -0.99 -2.26 -12.84
N GLU A 101 -1.81 -2.08 -11.83
CA GLU A 101 -3.24 -2.28 -11.93
C GLU A 101 -4.02 -1.03 -11.53
N ILE A 102 -5.04 -0.69 -12.31
CA ILE A 102 -5.96 0.41 -12.01
C ILE A 102 -7.38 -0.17 -11.94
N VAL A 103 -7.99 -0.09 -10.77
CA VAL A 103 -9.37 -0.57 -10.55
C VAL A 103 -10.30 0.62 -10.42
N PHE A 104 -11.26 0.70 -11.34
CA PHE A 104 -12.23 1.79 -11.41
C PHE A 104 -13.53 1.47 -10.66
N SER A 105 -14.00 2.44 -9.89
CA SER A 105 -15.36 2.56 -9.37
C SER A 105 -15.80 4.00 -9.58
N SER A 106 -16.29 4.33 -10.81
CA SER A 106 -16.41 5.70 -11.27
C SER A 106 -17.60 5.95 -12.18
N PRO A 107 -18.35 7.05 -11.96
CA PRO A 107 -19.42 7.49 -12.85
C PRO A 107 -18.91 8.07 -14.18
N GLY A 108 -17.61 8.26 -14.34
CA GLY A 108 -17.04 9.04 -15.42
C GLY A 108 -16.84 10.50 -15.01
N GLY A 109 -16.85 11.40 -15.97
CA GLY A 109 -16.66 12.84 -15.75
C GLY A 109 -15.97 13.53 -16.93
N GLU A 110 -14.99 14.40 -16.65
CA GLU A 110 -14.32 15.27 -17.64
C GLU A 110 -13.59 14.47 -18.72
N ILE A 111 -13.96 14.70 -19.96
CA ILE A 111 -13.42 13.98 -21.12
C ILE A 111 -11.94 14.28 -21.33
N ILE A 112 -11.54 15.55 -21.27
CA ILE A 112 -10.14 15.95 -21.52
C ILE A 112 -9.21 15.41 -20.44
N SER A 113 -9.59 15.53 -19.16
CA SER A 113 -8.82 14.93 -18.07
C SER A 113 -8.74 13.40 -18.20
N GLY A 114 -9.82 12.75 -18.63
CA GLY A 114 -9.80 11.31 -18.89
C GLY A 114 -8.87 10.93 -20.05
N PHE A 115 -8.85 11.67 -21.14
CA PHE A 115 -7.90 11.44 -22.25
C PHE A 115 -6.44 11.63 -21.79
N GLU A 116 -6.16 12.61 -20.93
CA GLU A 116 -4.82 12.77 -20.34
C GLU A 116 -4.36 11.49 -19.64
N LEU A 117 -5.23 10.89 -18.81
CA LEU A 117 -4.91 9.63 -18.14
C LEU A 117 -4.82 8.46 -19.14
N PHE A 118 -5.71 8.41 -20.15
CA PHE A 118 -5.66 7.38 -21.19
C PHE A 118 -4.33 7.40 -21.92
N ASP A 119 -3.91 8.56 -22.41
CA ASP A 119 -2.65 8.74 -23.14
C ASP A 119 -1.44 8.42 -22.26
N PHE A 120 -1.47 8.80 -20.99
CA PHE A 120 -0.41 8.45 -20.04
C PHE A 120 -0.29 6.94 -19.81
N ILE A 121 -1.42 6.23 -19.72
CA ILE A 121 -1.41 4.76 -19.66
C ILE A 121 -0.78 4.17 -20.93
N GLN A 122 -1.12 4.69 -22.12
CA GLN A 122 -0.48 4.25 -23.38
C GLN A 122 1.03 4.52 -23.39
N GLU A 123 1.46 5.65 -22.84
CA GLU A 123 2.89 5.97 -22.71
C GLU A 123 3.61 4.99 -21.77
N LEU A 124 3.03 4.66 -20.61
CA LEU A 124 3.59 3.66 -19.68
C LEU A 124 3.72 2.29 -20.35
N ARG A 125 2.73 1.86 -21.12
CA ARG A 125 2.77 0.63 -21.92
C ARG A 125 3.90 0.69 -22.95
N GLY A 126 4.06 1.82 -23.63
CA GLY A 126 5.18 2.06 -24.56
C GLY A 126 6.56 2.00 -23.91
N ARG A 127 6.65 2.30 -22.60
CA ARG A 127 7.88 2.18 -21.80
C ARG A 127 8.12 0.73 -21.32
N GLY A 128 7.18 -0.19 -21.53
CA GLY A 128 7.30 -1.60 -21.19
C GLY A 128 6.65 -2.00 -19.88
N HIS A 129 5.82 -1.14 -19.28
CA HIS A 129 4.94 -1.52 -18.18
C HIS A 129 3.76 -2.33 -18.72
N LYS A 130 3.36 -3.38 -18.02
CA LYS A 130 2.10 -4.08 -18.29
C LYS A 130 1.02 -3.48 -17.42
N ILE A 131 0.00 -2.90 -18.04
CA ILE A 131 -1.08 -2.24 -17.35
C ILE A 131 -2.34 -3.09 -17.40
N THR A 132 -2.85 -3.43 -16.22
CA THR A 132 -4.17 -4.05 -16.06
C THR A 132 -5.17 -2.97 -15.67
N THR A 133 -6.32 -2.96 -16.34
CA THR A 133 -7.44 -2.10 -15.95
C THR A 133 -8.64 -2.96 -15.58
N GLY A 134 -9.25 -2.69 -14.44
CA GLY A 134 -10.39 -3.44 -13.92
C GLY A 134 -11.53 -2.55 -13.45
N SER A 135 -12.69 -3.12 -13.23
CA SER A 135 -13.79 -2.41 -12.59
C SER A 135 -14.52 -3.28 -11.57
N LEU A 136 -14.74 -2.71 -10.39
CA LEU A 136 -15.68 -3.20 -9.37
C LEU A 136 -16.77 -2.15 -9.15
N GLY A 137 -18.03 -2.61 -9.11
CA GLY A 137 -19.18 -1.73 -9.04
C GLY A 137 -19.56 -1.17 -10.39
N TYR A 138 -18.92 -0.12 -10.87
CA TYR A 138 -19.22 0.43 -12.20
C TYR A 138 -18.07 1.25 -12.81
N ALA A 139 -17.99 1.20 -14.13
CA ALA A 139 -17.17 2.07 -14.95
C ALA A 139 -18.06 2.73 -16.00
N ALA A 140 -18.53 3.94 -15.71
CA ALA A 140 -19.48 4.63 -16.57
C ALA A 140 -18.84 5.78 -17.32
N SER A 141 -19.39 6.08 -18.53
CA SER A 141 -18.96 7.25 -19.32
C SER A 141 -17.45 7.25 -19.55
N MET A 142 -16.73 8.31 -19.18
CA MET A 142 -15.27 8.42 -19.33
C MET A 142 -14.50 7.29 -18.64
N ALA A 143 -14.99 6.76 -17.51
CA ALA A 143 -14.36 5.62 -16.83
C ALA A 143 -14.46 4.31 -17.66
N GLY A 144 -15.54 4.12 -18.41
CA GLY A 144 -15.68 3.01 -19.36
C GLY A 144 -14.66 3.10 -20.52
N ILE A 145 -14.29 4.32 -20.92
CA ILE A 145 -13.25 4.58 -21.92
C ILE A 145 -11.87 4.28 -21.31
N LEU A 146 -11.61 4.76 -20.10
CA LEU A 146 -10.36 4.49 -19.37
C LEU A 146 -10.13 3.00 -19.13
N LEU A 147 -11.20 2.24 -18.92
CA LEU A 147 -11.12 0.78 -18.82
C LEU A 147 -10.53 0.13 -20.08
N GLN A 148 -10.63 0.79 -21.25
CA GLN A 148 -10.07 0.29 -22.51
C GLN A 148 -8.56 0.52 -22.64
N ALA A 149 -7.95 1.31 -21.75
CA ALA A 149 -6.55 1.70 -21.86
C ALA A 149 -5.55 0.56 -21.53
N GLY A 150 -5.94 -0.42 -20.69
CA GLY A 150 -5.05 -1.50 -20.23
C GLY A 150 -4.69 -2.54 -21.28
N ASP A 151 -3.60 -3.25 -21.07
CA ASP A 151 -3.23 -4.46 -21.81
C ASP A 151 -4.19 -5.60 -21.49
N VAL A 152 -4.43 -5.81 -20.21
CA VAL A 152 -5.43 -6.72 -19.66
C VAL A 152 -6.59 -5.93 -19.14
N ARG A 153 -7.80 -6.41 -19.38
CA ARG A 153 -9.03 -5.77 -18.92
C ARG A 153 -9.92 -6.80 -18.25
N TRP A 154 -10.52 -6.42 -17.12
CA TRP A 154 -11.48 -7.27 -16.44
C TRP A 154 -12.63 -6.44 -15.82
N ILE A 155 -13.74 -7.09 -15.58
CA ILE A 155 -14.91 -6.50 -14.92
C ILE A 155 -15.48 -7.53 -13.94
N GLY A 156 -15.88 -7.08 -12.76
CA GLY A 156 -16.52 -7.92 -11.77
C GLY A 156 -17.87 -8.45 -12.23
N HIS A 157 -18.27 -9.64 -11.78
CA HIS A 157 -19.51 -10.33 -12.21
C HIS A 157 -20.78 -9.49 -12.03
N GLN A 158 -20.83 -8.62 -11.04
CA GLN A 158 -21.96 -7.73 -10.76
C GLN A 158 -21.66 -6.28 -11.12
N SER A 159 -20.54 -6.03 -11.79
CA SER A 159 -20.14 -4.69 -12.18
C SER A 159 -20.80 -4.28 -13.48
N TRP A 160 -20.98 -2.99 -13.64
CA TRP A 160 -21.62 -2.39 -14.82
C TRP A 160 -20.64 -1.51 -15.59
N MET A 161 -20.66 -1.62 -16.88
CA MET A 161 -20.03 -0.66 -17.78
C MET A 161 -21.13 0.08 -18.53
N MET A 162 -21.10 1.43 -18.51
CA MET A 162 -22.06 2.24 -19.20
C MET A 162 -21.34 3.16 -20.20
N ILE A 163 -21.79 3.11 -21.45
CA ILE A 163 -21.28 3.92 -22.54
C ILE A 163 -22.43 4.75 -23.07
N HIS A 164 -22.20 6.03 -23.24
CA HIS A 164 -23.15 6.94 -23.84
C HIS A 164 -22.41 7.99 -24.69
N ARG A 165 -23.14 8.73 -25.51
CA ARG A 165 -22.60 9.86 -26.25
C ARG A 165 -22.16 10.98 -25.32
N ALA A 166 -21.19 11.79 -25.74
CA ALA A 166 -20.73 12.93 -24.99
C ALA A 166 -21.88 13.91 -24.72
N ALA A 167 -22.03 14.30 -23.46
CA ALA A 167 -22.92 15.38 -23.07
C ALA A 167 -22.12 16.68 -22.96
N PHE A 168 -22.61 17.75 -23.56
CA PHE A 168 -21.96 19.07 -23.51
C PHE A 168 -23.00 20.18 -23.51
N GLY A 169 -22.60 21.34 -23.02
CA GLY A 169 -23.36 22.58 -23.14
C GLY A 169 -22.53 23.61 -23.91
N ALA A 170 -23.15 24.37 -24.79
CA ALA A 170 -22.51 25.47 -25.50
C ALA A 170 -23.33 26.73 -25.31
N TYR A 171 -22.65 27.85 -25.16
CA TYR A 171 -23.25 29.18 -25.06
C TYR A 171 -22.34 30.18 -25.74
N GLY A 172 -22.90 31.05 -26.60
CA GLY A 172 -22.12 32.04 -27.30
C GLY A 172 -22.77 32.44 -28.62
N LYS A 173 -21.98 33.00 -29.54
CA LYS A 173 -22.42 33.33 -30.88
C LYS A 173 -22.58 32.06 -31.72
N THR A 174 -23.38 32.11 -32.77
CA THR A 174 -23.67 30.96 -33.63
C THR A 174 -22.41 30.21 -34.09
N PHE A 175 -21.40 30.92 -34.56
CA PHE A 175 -20.16 30.29 -35.03
C PHE A 175 -19.36 29.61 -33.89
N GLU A 176 -19.38 30.18 -32.65
CA GLU A 176 -18.74 29.59 -31.49
C GLU A 176 -19.43 28.26 -31.11
N ILE A 177 -20.77 28.24 -31.14
CA ILE A 177 -21.55 27.02 -30.89
C ILE A 177 -21.25 25.95 -31.97
N GLU A 178 -21.16 26.35 -33.24
CA GLU A 178 -20.83 25.43 -34.34
C GLU A 178 -19.41 24.86 -34.18
N ASP A 179 -18.45 25.65 -33.71
CA ASP A 179 -17.09 25.20 -33.42
C ASP A 179 -17.07 24.17 -32.29
N GLU A 180 -17.80 24.42 -31.18
CA GLU A 180 -17.96 23.48 -30.12
C GLU A 180 -18.61 22.16 -30.58
N VAL A 181 -19.68 22.21 -31.37
CA VAL A 181 -20.31 21.01 -31.94
C VAL A 181 -19.30 20.22 -32.79
N ARG A 182 -18.50 20.88 -33.62
CA ARG A 182 -17.44 20.23 -34.43
C ARG A 182 -16.38 19.57 -33.54
N PHE A 183 -16.00 20.23 -32.46
CA PHE A 183 -15.03 19.70 -31.50
C PHE A 183 -15.57 18.44 -30.81
N VAL A 184 -16.79 18.48 -30.31
CA VAL A 184 -17.42 17.32 -29.63
C VAL A 184 -17.57 16.16 -30.60
N ARG A 185 -17.95 16.35 -31.85
CA ARG A 185 -18.00 15.28 -32.84
C ARG A 185 -16.65 14.60 -33.04
N ARG A 186 -15.54 15.33 -33.08
CA ARG A 186 -14.19 14.74 -33.17
C ARG A 186 -13.83 13.95 -31.92
N ILE A 187 -14.30 14.38 -30.74
CA ILE A 187 -14.16 13.61 -29.49
C ILE A 187 -14.92 12.29 -29.58
N GLU A 188 -16.17 12.33 -30.06
CA GLU A 188 -17.00 11.12 -30.20
C GLU A 188 -16.36 10.13 -31.21
N GLU A 189 -15.83 10.60 -32.32
CA GLU A 189 -15.10 9.76 -33.29
C GLU A 189 -13.91 9.05 -32.59
N ARG A 190 -13.08 9.78 -31.85
CA ARG A 190 -11.97 9.15 -31.07
C ARG A 190 -12.42 8.13 -30.08
N ILE A 191 -13.53 8.37 -29.38
CA ILE A 191 -14.11 7.43 -28.42
C ILE A 191 -14.56 6.17 -29.16
N LEU A 192 -15.23 6.30 -30.29
CA LEU A 192 -15.65 5.17 -31.12
C LEU A 192 -14.45 4.37 -31.63
N ASP A 193 -13.39 5.02 -32.07
CA ASP A 193 -12.16 4.37 -32.51
C ASP A 193 -11.53 3.55 -31.39
N ILE A 194 -11.49 4.07 -30.14
CA ILE A 194 -10.99 3.34 -28.99
C ILE A 194 -11.79 2.05 -28.78
N PHE A 195 -13.11 2.12 -28.79
CA PHE A 195 -13.95 0.92 -28.61
C PHE A 195 -13.84 -0.03 -29.80
N HIS A 196 -13.77 0.48 -31.03
CA HIS A 196 -13.60 -0.36 -32.23
C HIS A 196 -12.29 -1.13 -32.20
N LEU A 197 -11.19 -0.49 -31.83
CA LEU A 197 -9.88 -1.14 -31.70
C LEU A 197 -9.81 -2.16 -30.55
N ARG A 198 -10.71 -2.07 -29.59
CA ARG A 198 -10.71 -2.91 -28.38
C ARG A 198 -11.83 -3.92 -28.33
N SER A 199 -12.78 -3.88 -29.24
CA SER A 199 -13.85 -4.87 -29.39
C SER A 199 -13.49 -5.84 -30.52
N ASN A 200 -13.14 -7.05 -30.13
CA ASN A 200 -12.96 -8.19 -31.05
C ASN A 200 -14.09 -9.17 -30.87
#